data_60fc2515727db96c975750b02af2becf
#
_entry.id   60fc2515727db96c975750b02af2becf
#
_cell.length_a   1.000
_cell.length_b   1.000
_cell.length_c   1.000
_cell.angle_alpha   90.00
_cell.angle_beta   90.00
_cell.angle_gamma   90.00
#
_symmetry.space_group_name_H-M   'P 1'
#
loop_
_entity.id
_entity.type
_entity.pdbx_description
1 polymer ?
#
loop_
_entity_poly.entity_id
_entity_poly.type
_entity_poly.pdbx_seq_one_letter_code
_entity_poly.pdbx_strand_id
1 'polypeptide(L)'
;DPAGIKKVLDTAEIAKQKKLNVVVGLQRHYQNSYRELYKRKDLIGDITSAQVWWNNDGVWVNKRKYGQTEMEYQMRNWYYFNWLCGDHITEQHIHNIDVMNWFKGSYPVRAQGMGGRQVRKGKDHGEIFDHHYVEFTYADGSILNSQCRHIPGTSSRVDEMLIGTKGVIRCDEATIKDPKGKELFRYDKKGENNPYQTEHDELFAAIAKGEY
;
A
#
# COMPACT_ATOMS: atom_id res chain seq x y z
N ASP A 1 -3.91 8.64 14.33
CA ASP A 1 -5.28 8.91 14.81
C ASP A 1 -5.99 9.91 13.89
N PRO A 2 -7.33 10.05 13.92
CA PRO A 2 -8.07 10.95 13.03
C PRO A 2 -7.65 12.43 13.12
N ALA A 3 -7.29 12.91 14.30
CA ALA A 3 -6.84 14.29 14.50
C ALA A 3 -5.50 14.55 13.81
N GLY A 4 -4.56 13.60 13.92
CA GLY A 4 -3.28 13.64 13.22
C GLY A 4 -3.45 13.59 11.70
N ILE A 5 -4.32 12.73 11.20
CA ILE A 5 -4.63 12.66 9.76
C ILE A 5 -5.17 13.99 9.25
N LYS A 6 -6.13 14.59 9.96
CA LYS A 6 -6.66 15.91 9.60
C LYS A 6 -5.57 16.97 9.54
N LYS A 7 -4.68 17.00 10.52
CA LYS A 7 -3.55 17.94 10.54
C LYS A 7 -2.61 17.75 9.34
N VAL A 8 -2.34 16.51 8.94
CA VAL A 8 -1.51 16.22 7.75
C VAL A 8 -2.19 16.73 6.48
N LEU A 9 -3.49 16.47 6.31
CA LEU A 9 -4.26 16.95 5.16
C LEU A 9 -4.27 18.47 5.08
N ASP A 10 -4.57 19.16 6.20
CA ASP A 10 -4.55 20.63 6.27
C ASP A 10 -3.14 21.19 5.93
N THR A 11 -2.08 20.51 6.40
CA THR A 11 -0.69 20.90 6.13
C THR A 11 -0.30 20.67 4.66
N ALA A 12 -0.82 19.61 4.03
CA ALA A 12 -0.61 19.35 2.60
C ALA A 12 -1.18 20.47 1.72
N GLU A 13 -2.37 21.01 2.08
CA GLU A 13 -2.93 22.18 1.39
C GLU A 13 -2.07 23.44 1.58
N ILE A 14 -1.51 23.65 2.75
CA ILE A 14 -0.56 24.77 2.99
C ILE A 14 0.71 24.59 2.15
N ALA A 15 1.24 23.37 2.07
CA ALA A 15 2.41 23.07 1.25
C ALA A 15 2.15 23.37 -0.24
N LYS A 16 0.98 22.98 -0.74
CA LYS A 16 0.55 23.26 -2.11
C LYS A 16 0.44 24.78 -2.37
N GLN A 17 -0.17 25.54 -1.46
CA GLN A 17 -0.27 27.02 -1.56
C GLN A 17 1.12 27.68 -1.57
N LYS A 18 2.07 27.11 -0.81
CA LYS A 18 3.46 27.58 -0.74
C LYS A 18 4.35 27.06 -1.86
N LYS A 19 3.80 26.28 -2.79
CA LYS A 19 4.56 25.68 -3.89
C LYS A 19 5.73 24.79 -3.42
N LEU A 20 5.45 23.97 -2.42
CA LEU A 20 6.43 23.04 -1.86
C LEU A 20 6.15 21.62 -2.37
N ASN A 21 7.21 20.91 -2.70
CA ASN A 21 7.10 19.51 -3.06
C ASN A 21 6.93 18.65 -1.81
N VAL A 22 5.94 17.76 -1.85
CA VAL A 22 5.71 16.73 -0.85
C VAL A 22 5.54 15.41 -1.57
N VAL A 23 6.44 14.48 -1.35
CA VAL A 23 6.42 13.13 -1.94
C VAL A 23 6.26 12.12 -0.83
N VAL A 24 5.41 11.13 -1.06
CA VAL A 24 5.14 10.01 -0.14
C VAL A 24 5.70 8.75 -0.76
N GLY A 25 6.38 7.92 0.03
CA GLY A 25 7.05 6.69 -0.42
C GLY A 25 6.10 5.60 -0.94
N LEU A 26 5.23 5.96 -1.89
CA LEU A 26 4.32 5.05 -2.60
C LEU A 26 4.93 4.69 -3.96
N GLN A 27 6.03 3.97 -3.92
CA GLN A 27 6.92 3.70 -5.08
C GLN A 27 6.23 3.03 -6.26
N ARG A 28 5.07 2.38 -6.09
CA ARG A 28 4.32 1.76 -7.20
C ARG A 28 3.86 2.78 -8.23
N HIS A 29 3.62 4.03 -7.83
CA HIS A 29 3.34 5.14 -8.74
C HIS A 29 4.52 5.46 -9.68
N TYR A 30 5.72 5.02 -9.34
CA TYR A 30 6.95 5.24 -10.09
C TYR A 30 7.47 3.98 -10.77
N GLN A 31 6.75 2.86 -10.65
CA GLN A 31 7.10 1.57 -11.25
C GLN A 31 6.49 1.45 -12.66
N ASN A 32 7.34 1.17 -13.66
CA ASN A 32 6.93 1.15 -15.06
C ASN A 32 5.81 0.16 -15.35
N SER A 33 5.87 -1.05 -14.79
CA SER A 33 4.81 -2.06 -14.97
C SER A 33 3.45 -1.56 -14.45
N TYR A 34 3.40 -0.92 -13.29
CA TYR A 34 2.17 -0.33 -12.75
C TYR A 34 1.66 0.84 -13.58
N ARG A 35 2.56 1.73 -14.01
CA ARG A 35 2.23 2.86 -14.89
C ARG A 35 1.66 2.39 -16.23
N GLU A 36 2.20 1.33 -16.82
CA GLU A 36 1.71 0.79 -18.08
C GLU A 36 0.35 0.08 -17.94
N LEU A 37 0.10 -0.58 -16.82
CA LEU A 37 -1.23 -1.12 -16.48
C LEU A 37 -2.23 0.02 -16.26
N TYR A 38 -1.86 1.06 -15.51
CA TYR A 38 -2.71 2.21 -15.24
C TYR A 38 -3.13 2.94 -16.52
N LYS A 39 -2.21 3.18 -17.45
CA LYS A 39 -2.50 3.79 -18.76
C LYS A 39 -3.56 3.02 -19.57
N ARG A 40 -3.73 1.73 -19.28
CA ARG A 40 -4.64 0.82 -20.01
C ARG A 40 -5.77 0.29 -19.16
N LYS A 41 -5.99 0.86 -17.98
CA LYS A 41 -7.02 0.39 -17.05
C LYS A 41 -8.41 0.35 -17.65
N ASP A 42 -8.71 1.20 -18.62
CA ASP A 42 -10.00 1.25 -19.29
C ASP A 42 -10.32 -0.03 -20.11
N LEU A 43 -9.31 -0.87 -20.41
CA LEU A 43 -9.52 -2.18 -21.04
C LEU A 43 -10.37 -3.12 -20.18
N ILE A 44 -10.38 -2.94 -18.86
CA ILE A 44 -11.23 -3.76 -17.97
C ILE A 44 -12.61 -3.13 -17.71
N GLY A 45 -12.90 -1.95 -18.26
CA GLY A 45 -14.14 -1.20 -18.00
C GLY A 45 -14.18 -0.63 -16.57
N ASP A 46 -15.38 -0.46 -16.03
CA ASP A 46 -15.56 0.06 -14.67
C ASP A 46 -15.09 -0.95 -13.64
N ILE A 47 -14.25 -0.53 -12.71
CA ILE A 47 -13.74 -1.38 -11.63
C ILE A 47 -14.88 -1.64 -10.63
N THR A 48 -15.30 -2.88 -10.51
CA THR A 48 -16.38 -3.33 -9.63
C THR A 48 -15.89 -3.90 -8.32
N SER A 49 -14.70 -4.50 -8.32
CA SER A 49 -14.05 -5.01 -7.10
C SER A 49 -12.54 -5.11 -7.27
N ALA A 50 -11.85 -5.22 -6.15
CA ALA A 50 -10.43 -5.58 -6.11
C ALA A 50 -10.14 -6.51 -4.93
N GLN A 51 -9.04 -7.23 -5.07
CA GLN A 51 -8.45 -8.00 -3.98
C GLN A 51 -6.99 -7.64 -3.89
N VAL A 52 -6.53 -7.33 -2.69
CA VAL A 52 -5.15 -6.96 -2.44
C VAL A 52 -4.57 -7.76 -1.26
N TRP A 53 -3.29 -8.10 -1.37
CA TRP A 53 -2.63 -8.95 -0.39
C TRP A 53 -1.27 -8.39 -0.01
N TRP A 54 -0.98 -8.42 1.30
CA TRP A 54 0.38 -8.37 1.82
C TRP A 54 0.56 -9.48 2.85
N ASN A 55 0.78 -10.67 2.38
CA ASN A 55 0.94 -11.86 3.22
C ASN A 55 2.38 -12.35 3.13
N ASN A 56 3.11 -12.28 4.22
CA ASN A 56 4.48 -12.79 4.34
C ASN A 56 4.82 -13.16 5.79
N ASP A 57 6.11 -13.46 6.04
CA ASP A 57 6.58 -13.90 7.35
C ASP A 57 6.76 -12.75 8.36
N GLY A 58 6.73 -11.49 7.92
CA GLY A 58 6.87 -10.32 8.78
C GLY A 58 8.22 -9.62 8.66
N VAL A 59 8.50 -8.76 9.63
CA VAL A 59 9.69 -7.92 9.68
C VAL A 59 10.54 -8.25 10.90
N TRP A 60 11.69 -7.60 11.00
CA TRP A 60 12.68 -7.80 12.08
C TRP A 60 12.09 -7.59 13.48
N VAL A 61 12.66 -8.25 14.48
CA VAL A 61 12.49 -7.95 15.92
C VAL A 61 13.87 -7.78 16.54
N ASN A 62 14.14 -6.61 17.09
CA ASN A 62 15.37 -6.38 17.85
C ASN A 62 15.12 -6.75 19.32
N LYS A 63 15.80 -7.79 19.82
CA LYS A 63 15.67 -8.20 21.23
C LYS A 63 16.07 -7.09 22.19
N ARG A 64 15.44 -7.06 23.36
CA ARG A 64 15.79 -6.13 24.45
C ARG A 64 17.25 -6.33 24.87
N LYS A 65 17.92 -5.23 25.14
CA LYS A 65 19.30 -5.22 25.66
C LYS A 65 19.28 -4.83 27.14
N TYR A 66 20.27 -5.35 27.89
CA TYR A 66 20.48 -4.92 29.28
C TYR A 66 20.71 -3.40 29.33
N GLY A 67 20.09 -2.74 30.31
CA GLY A 67 20.23 -1.30 30.52
C GLY A 67 19.46 -0.43 29.50
N GLN A 68 18.78 -1.03 28.53
CA GLN A 68 17.98 -0.30 27.55
C GLN A 68 16.69 0.23 28.17
N THR A 69 16.41 1.51 27.98
CA THR A 69 15.14 2.11 28.38
C THR A 69 14.00 1.61 27.50
N GLU A 70 12.76 1.74 27.97
CA GLU A 70 11.57 1.36 27.17
C GLU A 70 11.46 2.20 25.89
N MET A 71 11.76 3.50 25.96
CA MET A 71 11.73 4.39 24.79
C MET A 71 12.75 3.95 23.74
N GLU A 72 13.98 3.66 24.13
CA GLU A 72 15.00 3.15 23.20
C GLU A 72 14.57 1.81 22.57
N TYR A 73 13.93 0.94 23.35
CA TYR A 73 13.42 -0.31 22.85
C TYR A 73 12.33 -0.08 21.80
N GLN A 74 11.33 0.73 22.08
CA GLN A 74 10.25 1.03 21.16
C GLN A 74 10.76 1.69 19.89
N MET A 75 11.66 2.67 19.98
CA MET A 75 12.27 3.33 18.82
C MET A 75 13.05 2.36 17.93
N ARG A 76 13.72 1.36 18.51
CA ARG A 76 14.42 0.30 17.74
C ARG A 76 13.48 -0.75 17.14
N ASN A 77 12.28 -0.88 17.68
CA ASN A 77 11.23 -1.79 17.22
C ASN A 77 9.96 -1.02 16.83
N TRP A 78 10.14 0.14 16.26
CA TRP A 78 9.06 1.09 15.95
C TRP A 78 7.88 0.44 15.20
N TYR A 79 8.14 -0.55 14.37
CA TYR A 79 7.13 -1.27 13.60
C TYR A 79 6.06 -1.95 14.47
N TYR A 80 6.38 -2.29 15.70
CA TYR A 80 5.51 -3.04 16.63
C TYR A 80 4.65 -2.15 17.54
N PHE A 81 4.74 -0.83 17.39
CA PHE A 81 4.05 0.14 18.25
C PHE A 81 3.16 1.06 17.43
N ASN A 82 1.84 1.03 17.72
CA ASN A 82 0.85 1.79 16.95
C ASN A 82 1.14 3.29 16.89
N TRP A 83 1.65 3.86 17.97
CA TRP A 83 1.94 5.29 18.00
C TRP A 83 3.10 5.71 17.09
N LEU A 84 3.92 4.75 16.66
CA LEU A 84 5.04 4.96 15.73
C LEU A 84 4.71 4.55 14.29
N CYS A 85 4.02 3.43 14.09
CA CYS A 85 3.80 2.90 12.74
C CYS A 85 2.33 2.87 12.29
N GLY A 86 1.36 2.93 13.22
CA GLY A 86 -0.05 2.83 12.88
C GLY A 86 -0.53 1.41 12.52
N ASP A 87 0.23 0.37 12.90
CA ASP A 87 0.04 -1.04 12.57
C ASP A 87 0.41 -1.42 11.13
N HIS A 88 0.56 -2.72 10.88
CA HIS A 88 0.95 -3.33 9.61
C HIS A 88 0.07 -2.86 8.42
N ILE A 89 -1.23 -2.71 8.64
CA ILE A 89 -2.16 -2.25 7.60
C ILE A 89 -1.83 -0.84 7.12
N THR A 90 -1.38 0.03 8.01
CA THR A 90 -1.05 1.42 7.72
C THR A 90 0.37 1.58 7.18
N GLU A 91 1.33 0.88 7.79
CA GLU A 91 2.74 1.07 7.49
C GLU A 91 3.15 0.39 6.19
N GLN A 92 2.67 -0.83 5.93
CA GLN A 92 3.16 -1.63 4.81
C GLN A 92 2.05 -1.94 3.78
N HIS A 93 0.89 -2.37 4.23
CA HIS A 93 -0.19 -2.77 3.34
C HIS A 93 -0.86 -1.59 2.61
N ILE A 94 -0.59 -0.37 3.07
CA ILE A 94 -1.00 0.86 2.36
C ILE A 94 -0.56 0.84 0.89
N HIS A 95 0.58 0.26 0.55
CA HIS A 95 1.04 0.15 -0.82
C HIS A 95 0.05 -0.56 -1.74
N ASN A 96 -0.63 -1.60 -1.24
CA ASN A 96 -1.62 -2.33 -2.03
C ASN A 96 -2.98 -1.62 -2.05
N ILE A 97 -3.41 -1.06 -0.91
CA ILE A 97 -4.65 -0.29 -0.80
C ILE A 97 -4.61 0.94 -1.71
N ASP A 98 -3.47 1.61 -1.74
CA ASP A 98 -3.22 2.78 -2.58
C ASP A 98 -3.35 2.47 -4.07
N VAL A 99 -2.86 1.32 -4.54
CA VAL A 99 -3.01 0.91 -5.94
C VAL A 99 -4.48 0.88 -6.35
N MET A 100 -5.37 0.33 -5.53
CA MET A 100 -6.80 0.35 -5.85
C MET A 100 -7.35 1.78 -5.88
N ASN A 101 -7.03 2.61 -4.89
CA ASN A 101 -7.45 4.00 -4.84
C ASN A 101 -6.98 4.78 -6.08
N TRP A 102 -5.72 4.58 -6.46
CA TRP A 102 -5.12 5.18 -7.65
C TRP A 102 -5.83 4.76 -8.93
N PHE A 103 -5.95 3.45 -9.18
CA PHE A 103 -6.58 2.93 -10.40
C PHE A 103 -8.05 3.34 -10.51
N LYS A 104 -8.76 3.38 -9.38
CA LYS A 104 -10.17 3.80 -9.33
C LYS A 104 -10.33 5.33 -9.39
N GLY A 105 -9.34 6.09 -8.95
CA GLY A 105 -9.41 7.55 -8.89
C GLY A 105 -10.34 8.07 -7.78
N SER A 106 -10.58 7.27 -6.73
CA SER A 106 -11.42 7.64 -5.60
C SER A 106 -11.00 6.90 -4.32
N TYR A 107 -11.54 7.35 -3.19
CA TYR A 107 -11.29 6.75 -1.88
C TYR A 107 -12.55 6.04 -1.35
N PRO A 108 -12.40 5.01 -0.49
CA PRO A 108 -13.54 4.35 0.12
C PRO A 108 -14.27 5.26 1.09
N VAL A 109 -15.59 5.06 1.19
CA VAL A 109 -16.47 5.81 2.10
C VAL A 109 -16.85 5.01 3.33
N ARG A 110 -16.57 3.71 3.35
CA ARG A 110 -16.84 2.80 4.45
C ARG A 110 -15.76 1.74 4.52
N ALA A 111 -15.43 1.32 5.75
CA ALA A 111 -14.57 0.17 6.03
C ALA A 111 -15.17 -0.66 7.16
N GLN A 112 -15.07 -1.99 7.01
CA GLN A 112 -15.34 -2.92 8.10
C GLN A 112 -14.35 -4.07 8.02
N GLY A 113 -13.94 -4.60 9.16
CA GLY A 113 -12.93 -5.66 9.12
C GLY A 113 -12.79 -6.38 10.44
N MET A 114 -11.88 -7.33 10.40
CA MET A 114 -11.47 -8.09 11.57
C MET A 114 -9.96 -8.32 11.50
N GLY A 115 -9.36 -8.55 12.66
CA GLY A 115 -7.95 -8.84 12.78
C GLY A 115 -7.60 -9.31 14.17
N GLY A 116 -6.34 -9.59 14.39
CA GLY A 116 -5.91 -10.05 15.70
C GLY A 116 -4.44 -10.40 15.79
N ARG A 117 -4.10 -11.03 16.91
CA ARG A 117 -2.74 -11.45 17.26
C ARG A 117 -2.70 -12.95 17.47
N GLN A 118 -2.12 -13.67 16.53
CA GLN A 118 -1.90 -15.12 16.62
C GLN A 118 -0.48 -15.45 17.06
N VAL A 119 0.52 -14.78 16.49
CA VAL A 119 1.94 -15.07 16.70
C VAL A 119 2.70 -13.92 17.39
N ARG A 120 2.24 -12.68 17.26
CA ARG A 120 2.85 -11.51 17.91
C ARG A 120 2.48 -11.45 19.38
N LYS A 121 3.06 -12.36 20.16
CA LYS A 121 2.82 -12.50 21.61
C LYS A 121 4.10 -12.20 22.37
N GLY A 122 3.93 -11.82 23.66
CA GLY A 122 5.04 -11.58 24.56
C GLY A 122 5.63 -10.16 24.47
N LYS A 123 6.65 -9.93 25.29
CA LYS A 123 7.25 -8.62 25.56
C LYS A 123 8.04 -8.01 24.39
N ASP A 124 8.40 -8.82 23.40
CA ASP A 124 9.23 -8.37 22.27
C ASP A 124 8.39 -7.82 21.12
N HIS A 125 7.07 -7.98 21.20
CA HIS A 125 6.09 -7.41 20.27
C HIS A 125 5.27 -6.36 21.02
N GLY A 126 5.03 -5.23 20.37
CA GLY A 126 4.12 -4.20 20.88
C GLY A 126 2.65 -4.61 20.78
N GLU A 127 1.78 -3.67 20.52
CA GLU A 127 0.33 -3.90 20.48
C GLU A 127 -0.23 -4.18 19.08
N ILE A 128 0.57 -4.10 18.01
CA ILE A 128 0.07 -4.30 16.65
C ILE A 128 -0.43 -5.73 16.39
N PHE A 129 -1.37 -5.85 15.48
CA PHE A 129 -1.88 -7.13 15.01
C PHE A 129 -0.88 -7.83 14.08
N ASP A 130 -1.03 -9.12 13.89
CA ASP A 130 -0.27 -9.89 12.90
C ASP A 130 -1.11 -10.32 11.68
N HIS A 131 -2.41 -10.07 11.71
CA HIS A 131 -3.28 -10.27 10.55
C HIS A 131 -4.48 -9.32 10.58
N HIS A 132 -4.88 -8.88 9.38
CA HIS A 132 -6.08 -8.08 9.14
C HIS A 132 -6.80 -8.58 7.89
N TYR A 133 -8.12 -8.56 7.94
CA TYR A 133 -8.98 -8.59 6.77
C TYR A 133 -9.92 -7.39 6.85
N VAL A 134 -9.94 -6.55 5.81
CA VAL A 134 -10.80 -5.37 5.76
C VAL A 134 -11.48 -5.29 4.40
N GLU A 135 -12.78 -5.09 4.43
CA GLU A 135 -13.59 -4.73 3.29
C GLU A 135 -13.77 -3.21 3.26
N PHE A 136 -13.35 -2.59 2.17
CA PHE A 136 -13.57 -1.17 1.93
C PHE A 136 -14.61 -1.00 0.85
N THR A 137 -15.63 -0.16 1.10
CA THR A 137 -16.70 0.14 0.15
C THR A 137 -16.52 1.54 -0.41
N TYR A 138 -16.58 1.69 -1.73
CA TYR A 138 -16.54 2.97 -2.44
C TYR A 138 -17.95 3.54 -2.63
N ALA A 139 -18.06 4.83 -2.97
CA ALA A 139 -19.34 5.51 -3.12
C ALA A 139 -20.25 4.90 -4.22
N ASP A 140 -19.67 4.28 -5.24
CA ASP A 140 -20.38 3.58 -6.31
C ASP A 140 -20.76 2.13 -5.98
N GLY A 141 -20.48 1.66 -4.75
CA GLY A 141 -20.76 0.31 -4.29
C GLY A 141 -19.69 -0.72 -4.64
N SER A 142 -18.63 -0.35 -5.35
CA SER A 142 -17.51 -1.26 -5.59
C SER A 142 -16.74 -1.57 -4.29
N ILE A 143 -16.12 -2.73 -4.24
CA ILE A 143 -15.54 -3.28 -2.99
C ILE A 143 -14.05 -3.59 -3.20
N LEU A 144 -13.24 -3.21 -2.23
CA LEU A 144 -11.87 -3.67 -2.07
C LEU A 144 -11.77 -4.66 -0.91
N ASN A 145 -11.41 -5.90 -1.19
CA ASN A 145 -11.06 -6.92 -0.20
C ASN A 145 -9.56 -6.86 0.08
N SER A 146 -9.21 -6.55 1.29
CA SER A 146 -7.85 -6.28 1.74
C SER A 146 -7.39 -7.30 2.76
N GLN A 147 -6.30 -7.99 2.48
CA GLN A 147 -5.69 -8.97 3.38
C GLN A 147 -4.25 -8.62 3.67
N CYS A 148 -3.87 -8.52 4.93
CA CYS A 148 -2.47 -8.48 5.30
C CYS A 148 -2.17 -9.38 6.51
N ARG A 149 -1.02 -10.07 6.44
CA ARG A 149 -0.65 -11.06 7.44
C ARG A 149 0.86 -11.19 7.54
N HIS A 150 1.35 -11.20 8.76
CA HIS A 150 2.73 -11.53 9.14
C HIS A 150 2.73 -12.79 10.02
N ILE A 151 2.57 -13.96 9.42
CA ILE A 151 2.61 -15.25 10.14
C ILE A 151 3.62 -16.17 9.45
N PRO A 152 4.79 -16.43 10.08
CA PRO A 152 5.83 -17.27 9.51
C PRO A 152 5.35 -18.69 9.17
N GLY A 153 5.92 -19.26 8.12
CA GLY A 153 5.62 -20.61 7.67
C GLY A 153 4.28 -20.76 6.93
N THR A 154 3.69 -19.65 6.51
CA THR A 154 2.47 -19.63 5.69
C THR A 154 2.76 -19.17 4.27
N SER A 155 1.83 -19.38 3.32
CA SER A 155 2.01 -18.97 1.92
C SER A 155 2.21 -17.46 1.80
N SER A 156 3.23 -17.02 1.07
CA SER A 156 3.49 -15.60 0.82
C SER A 156 2.77 -15.13 -0.45
N ARG A 157 2.20 -13.92 -0.36
CA ARG A 157 1.63 -13.21 -1.51
C ARG A 157 1.63 -11.72 -1.26
N VAL A 158 2.26 -10.95 -2.14
CA VAL A 158 2.18 -9.48 -2.17
C VAL A 158 1.77 -9.09 -3.58
N ASP A 159 0.50 -8.71 -3.74
CA ASP A 159 -0.11 -8.55 -5.05
C ASP A 159 -1.40 -7.74 -5.00
N GLU A 160 -1.84 -7.27 -6.17
CA GLU A 160 -3.15 -6.66 -6.41
C GLU A 160 -3.82 -7.26 -7.64
N MET A 161 -5.11 -7.50 -7.53
CA MET A 161 -6.00 -7.92 -8.60
C MET A 161 -7.19 -6.97 -8.66
N LEU A 162 -7.37 -6.31 -9.80
CA LEU A 162 -8.50 -5.42 -10.03
C LEU A 162 -9.45 -6.07 -11.04
N ILE A 163 -10.73 -6.10 -10.70
CA ILE A 163 -11.78 -6.75 -11.48
C ILE A 163 -12.72 -5.66 -11.99
N GLY A 164 -12.86 -5.59 -13.28
CA GLY A 164 -13.75 -4.67 -13.95
C GLY A 164 -14.86 -5.38 -14.74
N THR A 165 -15.76 -4.61 -15.32
CA THR A 165 -16.91 -5.11 -16.10
C THR A 165 -16.50 -5.83 -17.39
N LYS A 166 -15.28 -5.60 -17.90
CA LYS A 166 -14.78 -6.13 -19.17
C LYS A 166 -13.48 -6.94 -19.04
N GLY A 167 -12.91 -7.10 -17.83
CA GLY A 167 -11.68 -7.83 -17.66
C GLY A 167 -11.06 -7.71 -16.26
N VAL A 168 -9.84 -8.17 -16.15
CA VAL A 168 -9.07 -8.25 -14.89
C VAL A 168 -7.64 -7.75 -15.12
N ILE A 169 -7.15 -6.94 -14.20
CA ILE A 169 -5.72 -6.58 -14.09
C ILE A 169 -5.10 -7.45 -13.00
N ARG A 170 -3.95 -8.05 -13.31
CA ARG A 170 -3.07 -8.77 -12.37
C ARG A 170 -1.75 -8.00 -12.29
N CYS A 171 -1.51 -7.33 -11.17
CA CYS A 171 -0.31 -6.48 -11.04
C CYS A 171 0.97 -7.30 -10.90
N ASP A 172 0.92 -8.45 -10.20
CA ASP A 172 2.05 -9.37 -10.08
C ASP A 172 2.49 -9.96 -11.43
N GLU A 173 1.54 -10.26 -12.31
CA GLU A 173 1.81 -10.75 -13.68
C GLU A 173 2.09 -9.63 -14.68
N ALA A 174 1.79 -8.37 -14.32
CA ALA A 174 1.75 -7.20 -15.20
C ALA A 174 0.89 -7.43 -16.44
N THR A 175 -0.32 -8.02 -16.26
CA THR A 175 -1.23 -8.40 -17.34
C THR A 175 -2.62 -7.82 -17.19
N ILE A 176 -3.28 -7.66 -18.35
CA ILE A 176 -4.71 -7.38 -18.46
C ILE A 176 -5.33 -8.49 -19.31
N LYS A 177 -6.38 -9.12 -18.79
CA LYS A 177 -7.09 -10.21 -19.45
C LYS A 177 -8.59 -9.89 -19.55
N ASP A 178 -9.24 -10.36 -20.62
CA ASP A 178 -10.69 -10.31 -20.75
C ASP A 178 -11.37 -11.36 -19.81
N PRO A 179 -12.72 -11.36 -19.69
CA PRO A 179 -13.41 -12.33 -18.82
C PRO A 179 -13.26 -13.80 -19.28
N LYS A 180 -12.84 -14.04 -20.50
CA LYS A 180 -12.56 -15.39 -21.03
C LYS A 180 -11.10 -15.82 -20.81
N GLY A 181 -10.31 -14.96 -20.19
CA GLY A 181 -8.90 -15.21 -19.91
C GLY A 181 -7.94 -14.90 -21.07
N LYS A 182 -8.45 -14.34 -22.18
CA LYS A 182 -7.59 -13.89 -23.29
C LYS A 182 -6.79 -12.69 -22.84
N GLU A 183 -5.48 -12.73 -23.04
CA GLU A 183 -4.59 -11.64 -22.76
C GLU A 183 -4.84 -10.46 -23.71
N LEU A 184 -5.16 -9.30 -23.16
CA LEU A 184 -5.34 -8.03 -23.85
C LEU A 184 -4.07 -7.19 -23.84
N PHE A 185 -3.28 -7.33 -22.77
CA PHE A 185 -2.03 -6.62 -22.60
C PHE A 185 -1.12 -7.40 -21.63
N ARG A 186 0.19 -7.34 -21.89
CA ARG A 186 1.26 -7.75 -20.99
C ARG A 186 2.41 -6.76 -21.06
N TYR A 187 2.87 -6.32 -19.92
CA TYR A 187 4.13 -5.59 -19.81
C TYR A 187 5.29 -6.57 -19.68
N ASP A 188 6.31 -6.41 -20.51
CA ASP A 188 7.56 -7.18 -20.36
C ASP A 188 8.40 -6.55 -19.23
N LYS A 189 8.52 -7.26 -18.13
CA LYS A 189 9.29 -6.80 -16.96
C LYS A 189 10.81 -6.84 -17.16
N LYS A 190 11.29 -7.28 -18.31
CA LYS A 190 12.71 -7.24 -18.62
C LYS A 190 13.18 -5.79 -18.69
N GLY A 191 14.08 -5.41 -17.78
CA GLY A 191 14.52 -4.02 -17.66
C GLY A 191 13.56 -3.12 -16.88
N GLU A 192 12.77 -3.69 -15.97
CA GLU A 192 11.97 -2.91 -15.03
C GLU A 192 12.86 -1.91 -14.28
N ASN A 193 12.37 -0.70 -14.09
CA ASN A 193 13.10 0.34 -13.38
C ASN A 193 13.16 0.06 -11.87
N ASN A 194 14.08 0.72 -11.17
CA ASN A 194 14.02 0.81 -9.72
C ASN A 194 13.04 1.93 -9.33
N PRO A 195 11.83 1.62 -8.86
CA PRO A 195 10.82 2.63 -8.59
C PRO A 195 11.19 3.57 -7.43
N TYR A 196 11.98 3.12 -6.48
CA TYR A 196 12.49 3.97 -5.39
C TYR A 196 13.44 5.05 -5.93
N GLN A 197 14.34 4.66 -6.83
CA GLN A 197 15.25 5.64 -7.46
C GLN A 197 14.47 6.60 -8.37
N THR A 198 13.53 6.08 -9.15
CA THR A 198 12.69 6.90 -10.05
C THR A 198 11.88 7.94 -9.27
N GLU A 199 11.34 7.58 -8.11
CA GLU A 199 10.63 8.51 -7.22
C GLU A 199 11.52 9.70 -6.82
N HIS A 200 12.75 9.43 -6.41
CA HIS A 200 13.71 10.48 -6.06
C HIS A 200 14.14 11.31 -7.28
N ASP A 201 14.42 10.66 -8.39
CA ASP A 201 14.84 11.35 -9.63
C ASP A 201 13.75 12.32 -10.12
N GLU A 202 12.48 11.91 -10.09
CA GLU A 202 11.35 12.75 -10.47
C GLU A 202 11.15 13.92 -9.48
N LEU A 203 11.29 13.68 -8.18
CA LEU A 203 11.22 14.73 -7.16
C LEU A 203 12.32 15.80 -7.39
N PHE A 204 13.56 15.40 -7.55
CA PHE A 204 14.65 16.33 -7.78
C PHE A 204 14.52 17.05 -9.11
N ALA A 205 14.05 16.38 -10.16
CA ALA A 205 13.75 17.00 -11.43
C ALA A 205 12.66 18.08 -11.33
N ALA A 206 11.57 17.80 -10.57
CA ALA A 206 10.50 18.76 -10.31
C ALA A 206 11.03 19.99 -9.54
N ILE A 207 11.80 19.77 -8.48
CA ILE A 207 12.43 20.87 -7.71
C ILE A 207 13.32 21.73 -8.62
N ALA A 208 14.16 21.12 -9.45
CA ALA A 208 15.07 21.85 -10.35
C ALA A 208 14.32 22.69 -11.41
N LYS A 209 13.12 22.26 -11.80
CA LYS A 209 12.26 22.99 -12.77
C LYS A 209 11.31 23.98 -12.09
N GLY A 210 11.22 24.01 -10.77
CA GLY A 210 10.22 24.81 -10.03
C GLY A 210 8.79 24.30 -10.19
N GLU A 211 8.62 23.00 -10.50
CA GLU A 211 7.34 22.29 -10.51
C GLU A 211 7.00 21.82 -9.09
N TYR A 212 5.68 21.77 -8.73
CA TYR A 212 5.20 21.37 -7.41
C TYR A 212 3.80 20.73 -7.48
#